data_9fa64f4ade316e1ffc646e4fb5697de9
#
_entry.id   9fa64f4ade316e1ffc646e4fb5697de9
#
_cell.length_a   1.000
_cell.length_b   1.000
_cell.length_c   1.000
_cell.angle_alpha   90.00
_cell.angle_beta   90.00
_cell.angle_gamma   90.00
#
_symmetry.space_group_name_H-M   'P 1'
#
loop_
_entity.id
_entity.type
_entity.pdbx_description
1 polymer ?
#
loop_
_entity_poly.entity_id
_entity_poly.type
_entity_poly.pdbx_seq_one_letter_code
_entity_poly.pdbx_strand_id
1 'polypeptide(L)' 'AMLSAHADSDELMRWLRGFTKAPERVFIVHGESDASEALRERIQRELNWHASVPMQNQEFAL' A
#
# COMPACT_ATOMS: atom_id res chain seq x y z
N ALA A 1 -3.44 7.26 -2.19
CA ALA A 1 -1.98 7.14 -2.24
C ALA A 1 -1.56 5.90 -3.00
N MET A 2 -0.48 5.98 -3.72
CA MET A 2 0.06 4.87 -4.49
C MET A 2 1.46 4.55 -3.96
N LEU A 3 1.67 3.30 -3.58
CA LEU A 3 2.90 2.85 -2.95
C LEU A 3 3.57 1.77 -3.78
N SER A 4 4.90 1.72 -3.72
CA SER A 4 5.67 0.65 -4.35
C SER A 4 6.07 -0.36 -3.29
N ALA A 5 5.78 -1.64 -3.53
CA ALA A 5 6.18 -2.70 -2.62
C ALA A 5 7.68 -3.01 -2.70
N HIS A 6 8.42 -2.37 -3.61
CA HIS A 6 9.87 -2.45 -3.65
C HIS A 6 10.54 -1.63 -2.56
N ALA A 7 9.84 -0.66 -2.01
CA ALA A 7 10.39 0.17 -0.95
C ALA A 7 10.42 -0.59 0.36
N ASP A 8 11.29 -0.15 1.27
CA ASP A 8 11.35 -0.72 2.61
C ASP A 8 10.03 -0.49 3.33
N SER A 9 9.40 -1.56 3.78
CA SER A 9 8.08 -1.46 4.40
C SER A 9 8.11 -0.67 5.72
N ASP A 10 9.21 -0.75 6.47
CA ASP A 10 9.33 0.03 7.70
C ASP A 10 9.38 1.52 7.41
N GLU A 11 10.10 1.92 6.37
CA GLU A 11 10.15 3.32 5.97
C GLU A 11 8.81 3.79 5.44
N LEU A 12 8.13 2.95 4.65
CA LEU A 12 6.80 3.27 4.16
C LEU A 12 5.83 3.48 5.31
N MET A 13 5.85 2.60 6.30
CA MET A 13 4.97 2.73 7.46
C MET A 13 5.25 4.00 8.23
N ARG A 14 6.52 4.35 8.39
CA ARG A 14 6.90 5.59 9.06
C ARG A 14 6.37 6.81 8.33
N TRP A 15 6.49 6.80 7.00
CA TRP A 15 5.98 7.88 6.17
C TRP A 15 4.45 7.99 6.27
N LEU A 16 3.77 6.85 6.20
CA LEU A 16 2.30 6.83 6.29
C LEU A 16 1.80 7.32 7.65
N ARG A 17 2.52 7.01 8.72
CA ARG A 17 2.15 7.49 10.05
C ARG A 17 2.26 9.01 10.20
N GLY A 18 2.99 9.65 9.30
CA GLY A 18 3.08 11.11 9.28
C GLY A 18 1.87 11.80 8.68
N PHE A 19 0.96 11.05 8.06
CA PHE A 19 -0.24 11.64 7.47
C PHE A 19 -1.16 12.15 8.57
N THR A 20 -1.61 13.39 8.43
CA THR A 20 -2.56 13.97 9.39
C THR A 20 -3.96 13.48 9.16
N LYS A 21 -4.24 12.97 7.97
CA LYS A 21 -5.56 12.49 7.60
C LYS A 21 -5.38 11.23 6.77
N ALA A 22 -6.13 10.19 7.07
CA ALA A 22 -6.05 8.94 6.34
C ALA A 22 -6.45 9.16 4.87
N PRO A 23 -5.67 8.64 3.91
CA PRO A 23 -6.09 8.70 2.51
C PRO A 23 -7.32 7.83 2.29
N GLU A 24 -8.14 8.20 1.31
CA GLU A 24 -9.33 7.42 1.00
C GLU A 24 -8.98 6.03 0.51
N ARG A 25 -7.92 5.92 -0.27
CA ARG A 25 -7.47 4.65 -0.83
C ARG A 25 -5.96 4.59 -0.87
N VAL A 26 -5.44 3.39 -0.61
CA VAL A 26 -4.02 3.11 -0.75
C VAL A 26 -3.87 1.98 -1.76
N PHE A 27 -3.12 2.22 -2.83
CA PHE A 27 -2.83 1.21 -3.84
C PHE A 27 -1.38 0.80 -3.75
N ILE A 28 -1.13 -0.50 -3.72
CA ILE A 28 0.22 -1.05 -3.65
C ILE A 28 0.54 -1.65 -5.01
N VAL A 29 1.58 -1.14 -5.65
CA VAL A 29 1.97 -1.54 -7.00
C VAL A 29 3.45 -1.90 -7.03
N HIS A 30 3.92 -2.41 -8.14
CA HIS A 30 5.35 -2.67 -8.40
C HIS A 30 6.01 -3.54 -7.34
N GLY A 31 5.44 -4.69 -7.06
CA GLY A 31 6.06 -5.63 -6.15
C GLY A 31 5.62 -7.04 -6.43
N GLU A 32 6.32 -8.00 -5.84
CA GLU A 32 5.88 -9.37 -5.88
C GLU A 32 4.61 -9.51 -5.06
N SER A 33 3.77 -10.47 -5.42
CA SER A 33 2.45 -10.60 -4.78
C SER A 33 2.57 -10.84 -3.27
N ASP A 34 3.56 -11.61 -2.83
CA ASP A 34 3.74 -11.88 -1.40
C ASP A 34 4.12 -10.62 -0.64
N ALA A 35 5.04 -9.83 -1.19
CA ALA A 35 5.46 -8.58 -0.56
C ALA A 35 4.33 -7.55 -0.56
N SER A 36 3.56 -7.49 -1.64
CA SER A 36 2.43 -6.57 -1.75
C SER A 36 1.34 -6.91 -0.75
N GLU A 37 1.01 -8.21 -0.62
CA GLU A 37 0.00 -8.65 0.34
C GLU A 37 0.44 -8.41 1.78
N ALA A 38 1.71 -8.67 2.08
CA ALA A 38 2.24 -8.43 3.42
C ALA A 38 2.15 -6.95 3.79
N LEU A 39 2.46 -6.08 2.85
CA LEU A 39 2.36 -4.63 3.08
C LEU A 39 0.90 -4.20 3.25
N ARG A 40 0.00 -4.74 2.43
CA ARG A 40 -1.43 -4.46 2.55
C ARG A 40 -1.94 -4.83 3.94
N GLU A 41 -1.63 -6.04 4.40
CA GLU A 41 -2.06 -6.49 5.71
C GLU A 41 -1.49 -5.62 6.82
N ARG A 42 -0.23 -5.23 6.68
CA ARG A 42 0.41 -4.39 7.68
C ARG A 42 -0.26 -3.03 7.79
N ILE A 43 -0.58 -2.41 6.65
CA ILE A 43 -1.26 -1.11 6.63
C ILE A 43 -2.63 -1.24 7.29
N GLN A 44 -3.38 -2.27 6.94
CA GLN A 44 -4.70 -2.47 7.50
C GLN A 44 -4.65 -2.74 8.99
N ARG A 45 -3.71 -3.56 9.44
CA ARG A 45 -3.58 -3.94 10.84
C ARG A 45 -3.07 -2.79 11.72
N GLU A 46 -2.05 -2.08 11.26
CA GLU A 46 -1.38 -1.07 12.08
C GLU A 46 -2.02 0.31 11.95
N LEU A 47 -2.55 0.64 10.80
CA LEU A 47 -3.13 1.97 10.56
C LEU A 47 -4.65 1.94 10.41
N ASN A 48 -5.23 0.76 10.24
CA ASN A 48 -6.65 0.59 9.99
C ASN A 48 -7.11 1.34 8.73
N TRP A 49 -6.24 1.40 7.74
CA TRP A 49 -6.53 2.04 6.45
C TRP A 49 -6.88 0.98 5.42
N HIS A 50 -7.72 1.37 4.47
CA HIS A 50 -8.09 0.51 3.36
C HIS A 50 -6.98 0.49 2.32
N ALA A 51 -6.42 -0.67 2.08
CA ALA A 51 -5.35 -0.84 1.11
C ALA A 51 -5.70 -1.95 0.13
N SER A 52 -5.34 -1.78 -1.12
CA SER A 52 -5.60 -2.73 -2.18
C SER A 52 -4.35 -3.03 -2.98
N VAL A 53 -4.23 -4.28 -3.43
CA VAL A 53 -3.18 -4.69 -4.35
C VAL A 53 -3.86 -5.01 -5.67
N PRO A 54 -3.81 -4.11 -6.67
CA PRO A 54 -4.41 -4.41 -7.96
C PRO A 54 -3.73 -5.59 -8.62
N MET A 55 -4.49 -6.34 -9.40
CA MET A 55 -3.91 -7.45 -10.15
C MET A 55 -2.92 -6.90 -11.18
N GLN A 56 -1.83 -7.65 -11.39
CA GLN A 56 -0.75 -7.20 -12.24
C GLN A 56 -1.18 -6.86 -13.67
N ASN A 57 -2.20 -7.54 -14.16
CA ASN A 57 -2.71 -7.33 -15.51
C ASN A 57 -3.90 -6.38 -15.56
N GLN A 58 -4.25 -5.80 -14.46
CA GLN A 58 -5.40 -4.93 -14.39
C GLN A 58 -5.04 -3.56 -14.95
N GLU A 59 -5.71 -3.17 -16.01
CA GLU A 59 -5.54 -1.84 -16.56
C GLU A 59 -6.48 -0.88 -15.83
N PHE A 60 -5.91 0.21 -15.38
CA PHE A 60 -6.74 1.28 -14.85
C PHE A 60 -7.19 2.14 -16.02
N ALA A 61 -8.47 2.34 -16.11
CA ALA A 61 -9.02 3.28 -17.10
C ALA A 61 -8.58 4.67 -16.70
N LEU A 62 -7.70 5.22 -17.48
CA LEU A 62 -7.19 6.56 -17.24
C LEU A 62 -8.02 7.57 -18.02
#